data_720b19f4b415a6ca876e6579e8c8e51d
#
_entry.id   720b19f4b415a6ca876e6579e8c8e51d
#
_cell.length_a   1.000
_cell.length_b   1.000
_cell.length_c   1.000
_cell.angle_alpha   90.00
_cell.angle_beta   90.00
_cell.angle_gamma   90.00
#
_symmetry.space_group_name_H-M   'P 1'
#
loop_
_entity.id
_entity.type
_entity.pdbx_description
1 polymer ?
#
loop_
_entity_poly.entity_id
_entity_poly.type
_entity_poly.pdbx_seq_one_letter_code
_entity_poly.pdbx_strand_id
1 'polypeptide(L)'
;MKQAIQIKENMYWVGVHDFNCRHFHGDIFPIEEGTTYNAYLIVDEQITLIDTVEEEFFDIMMERIRSVIGDQPIHNVICQHAEPDHSGGFVKFMQAYPDAHPYASNAGVGIMLKQYFKDYDYRKVKT
;
A
#
# COMPACT_ATOMS: atom_id res chain seq x y z
N MET A 1 14.48 -5.03 12.94
CA MET A 1 13.39 -5.15 11.94
C MET A 1 12.15 -4.43 12.43
N LYS A 2 11.54 -3.66 11.55
CA LYS A 2 10.28 -2.97 11.87
C LYS A 2 9.15 -3.96 12.02
N GLN A 3 8.31 -3.75 13.03
CA GLN A 3 7.18 -4.62 13.31
C GLN A 3 5.87 -4.01 12.85
N ALA A 4 4.94 -4.83 12.39
CA ALA A 4 3.58 -4.40 12.15
C ALA A 4 2.88 -4.08 13.48
N ILE A 5 1.84 -3.26 13.42
CA ILE A 5 1.01 -2.96 14.59
C ILE A 5 -0.34 -3.62 14.40
N GLN A 6 -0.67 -4.57 15.27
CA GLN A 6 -1.96 -5.24 15.20
C GLN A 6 -3.08 -4.30 15.64
N ILE A 7 -4.10 -4.16 14.79
CA ILE A 7 -5.24 -3.29 15.04
C ILE A 7 -6.44 -4.11 15.51
N LYS A 8 -6.68 -5.23 14.85
CA LYS A 8 -7.74 -6.18 15.16
C LYS A 8 -7.19 -7.58 14.96
N GLU A 9 -7.99 -8.60 15.27
CA GLU A 9 -7.57 -10.00 15.23
C GLU A 9 -6.80 -10.37 13.95
N ASN A 10 -7.31 -9.98 12.79
CA ASN A 10 -6.72 -10.34 11.50
C ASN A 10 -6.19 -9.13 10.71
N MET A 11 -6.08 -7.97 11.34
CA MET A 11 -5.70 -6.74 10.64
C MET A 11 -4.49 -6.08 11.30
N TYR A 12 -3.53 -5.71 10.47
CA TYR A 12 -2.26 -5.10 10.90
C TYR A 12 -1.99 -3.82 10.11
N TRP A 13 -1.55 -2.78 10.83
CA TRP A 13 -1.00 -1.60 10.17
C TRP A 13 0.44 -1.89 9.77
N VAL A 14 0.74 -1.72 8.48
CA VAL A 14 2.07 -1.96 7.90
C VAL A 14 2.59 -0.72 7.17
N GLY A 15 2.08 0.45 7.53
CA GLY A 15 2.46 1.72 6.94
C GLY A 15 3.76 2.30 7.51
N VAL A 16 3.95 3.58 7.28
CA VAL A 16 5.17 4.30 7.66
C VAL A 16 4.80 5.66 8.22
N HIS A 17 5.52 6.10 9.25
CA HIS A 17 5.47 7.48 9.71
C HIS A 17 6.67 8.24 9.14
N ASP A 18 6.41 9.20 8.30
CA ASP A 18 7.44 10.06 7.71
C ASP A 18 7.62 11.31 8.57
N PHE A 19 8.58 11.25 9.49
CA PHE A 19 8.87 12.36 10.40
C PHE A 19 9.51 13.57 9.69
N ASN A 20 10.04 13.37 8.49
CA ASN A 20 10.75 14.41 7.75
C ASN A 20 9.84 15.18 6.80
N CYS A 21 8.63 14.69 6.55
CA CYS A 21 7.68 15.38 5.69
C CYS A 21 7.17 16.64 6.40
N ARG A 22 7.40 17.80 5.79
CA ARG A 22 6.98 19.09 6.33
C ARG A 22 5.91 19.77 5.48
N HIS A 23 5.69 19.27 4.25
CA HIS A 23 4.69 19.78 3.32
C HIS A 23 4.01 18.62 2.63
N PHE A 24 2.71 18.71 2.45
CA PHE A 24 1.92 17.74 1.72
C PHE A 24 1.29 18.43 0.51
N HIS A 25 1.28 17.78 -0.65
CA HIS A 25 0.92 18.39 -1.94
C HIS A 25 1.80 19.60 -2.24
N GLY A 26 3.12 19.45 -2.20
CA GLY A 26 4.08 20.52 -2.38
C GLY A 26 4.07 21.46 -1.17
N ASP A 27 4.09 22.77 -1.42
CA ASP A 27 4.13 23.76 -0.36
C ASP A 27 2.75 24.24 0.11
N ILE A 28 1.68 23.60 -0.36
CA ILE A 28 0.31 24.05 -0.07
C ILE A 28 -0.09 23.75 1.38
N PHE A 29 0.30 22.57 1.89
CA PHE A 29 -0.08 22.14 3.23
C PHE A 29 1.18 21.89 4.08
N PRO A 30 1.57 22.85 4.94
CA PRO A 30 2.68 22.63 5.86
C PRO A 30 2.29 21.61 6.95
N ILE A 31 3.23 20.72 7.28
CA ILE A 31 3.03 19.67 8.28
C ILE A 31 4.18 19.74 9.29
N GLU A 32 3.85 20.05 10.56
CA GLU A 32 4.87 20.24 11.60
C GLU A 32 5.43 18.93 12.16
N GLU A 33 4.58 17.90 12.28
CA GLU A 33 4.93 16.63 12.94
C GLU A 33 5.16 15.48 11.96
N GLY A 34 5.25 15.77 10.64
CA GLY A 34 5.33 14.76 9.62
C GLY A 34 3.96 14.22 9.24
N THR A 35 3.95 13.10 8.53
CA THR A 35 2.71 12.44 8.10
C THR A 35 2.84 10.93 8.16
N THR A 36 1.72 10.22 8.05
CA THR A 36 1.72 8.77 7.93
C THR A 36 1.25 8.36 6.54
N TYR A 37 1.86 7.30 6.02
CA TYR A 37 1.39 6.61 4.82
C TYR A 37 0.79 5.31 5.31
N ASN A 38 -0.53 5.16 5.16
CA ASN A 38 -1.25 4.07 5.82
C ASN A 38 -1.51 2.93 4.84
N ALA A 39 -0.98 1.78 5.18
CA ALA A 39 -1.26 0.53 4.51
C ALA A 39 -1.64 -0.51 5.54
N TYR A 40 -2.53 -1.43 5.16
CA TYR A 40 -3.07 -2.43 6.08
C TYR A 40 -2.95 -3.82 5.47
N LEU A 41 -2.60 -4.78 6.31
CA LEU A 41 -2.52 -6.18 5.92
C LEU A 41 -3.64 -6.95 6.61
N ILE A 42 -4.44 -7.65 5.82
CA ILE A 42 -5.49 -8.53 6.33
C ILE A 42 -5.04 -9.96 6.12
N VAL A 43 -4.94 -10.71 7.22
CA VAL A 43 -4.48 -12.10 7.20
C VAL A 43 -5.66 -13.01 7.50
N ASP A 44 -6.20 -13.61 6.46
CA ASP A 44 -7.30 -14.56 6.52
C ASP A 44 -6.96 -15.74 5.60
N GLU A 45 -7.93 -16.48 5.09
CA GLU A 45 -7.68 -17.55 4.11
C GLU A 45 -6.87 -17.04 2.93
N GLN A 46 -7.17 -15.83 2.49
CA GLN A 46 -6.35 -15.08 1.55
C GLN A 46 -5.74 -13.88 2.27
N ILE A 47 -4.48 -13.60 1.97
CA ILE A 47 -3.78 -12.44 2.53
C ILE A 47 -3.92 -11.28 1.56
N THR A 48 -4.39 -10.14 2.07
CA THR A 48 -4.68 -8.95 1.27
C THR A 48 -3.96 -7.74 1.83
N LEU A 49 -3.25 -7.02 0.96
CA LEU A 49 -2.67 -5.71 1.29
C LEU A 49 -3.62 -4.62 0.80
N ILE A 50 -3.90 -3.65 1.64
CA ILE A 50 -4.70 -2.47 1.31
C ILE A 50 -3.79 -1.27 1.23
N ASP A 51 -3.62 -0.73 0.02
CA ASP A 51 -2.72 0.36 -0.33
C ASP A 51 -1.23 0.02 -0.12
N THR A 52 -0.37 0.91 -0.52
CA THR A 52 1.06 0.89 -0.26
C THR A 52 1.46 2.22 0.37
N VAL A 53 2.74 2.54 0.33
CA VAL A 53 3.30 3.78 0.87
C VAL A 53 4.07 4.49 -0.23
N GLU A 54 4.61 5.68 0.07
CA GLU A 54 5.57 6.32 -0.83
C GLU A 54 6.70 5.35 -1.18
N GLU A 55 7.17 5.41 -2.42
CA GLU A 55 8.15 4.45 -2.94
C GLU A 55 9.42 4.35 -2.08
N GLU A 56 9.92 5.47 -1.59
CA GLU A 56 11.14 5.50 -0.79
C GLU A 56 11.02 4.72 0.54
N PHE A 57 9.81 4.46 1.01
CA PHE A 57 9.55 3.74 2.26
C PHE A 57 9.08 2.31 2.04
N PHE A 58 9.12 1.83 0.80
CA PHE A 58 8.65 0.49 0.46
C PHE A 58 9.32 -0.60 1.32
N ASP A 59 10.61 -0.50 1.55
CA ASP A 59 11.35 -1.52 2.30
C ASP A 59 10.90 -1.59 3.75
N ILE A 60 10.53 -0.46 4.35
CA ILE A 60 9.99 -0.43 5.72
C ILE A 60 8.64 -1.14 5.76
N MET A 61 7.76 -0.86 4.80
CA MET A 61 6.48 -1.56 4.70
C MET A 61 6.69 -3.07 4.58
N MET A 62 7.65 -3.49 3.73
CA MET A 62 7.96 -4.91 3.55
C MET A 62 8.49 -5.57 4.81
N GLU A 63 9.32 -4.88 5.60
CA GLU A 63 9.76 -5.41 6.89
C GLU A 63 8.58 -5.66 7.83
N ARG A 64 7.64 -4.71 7.88
CA ARG A 64 6.43 -4.86 8.70
C ARG A 64 5.55 -6.01 8.23
N ILE A 65 5.37 -6.16 6.93
CA ILE A 65 4.63 -7.28 6.35
C ILE A 65 5.28 -8.60 6.74
N ARG A 66 6.59 -8.73 6.53
CA ARG A 66 7.31 -9.96 6.86
C ARG A 66 7.28 -10.30 8.34
N SER A 67 7.16 -9.30 9.20
CA SER A 67 7.03 -9.54 10.64
C SER A 67 5.75 -10.30 11.00
N VAL A 68 4.74 -10.27 10.12
CA VAL A 68 3.46 -10.96 10.33
C VAL A 68 3.42 -12.30 9.59
N ILE A 69 3.71 -12.27 8.29
CA ILE A 69 3.47 -13.44 7.41
C ILE A 69 4.74 -14.17 6.98
N GLY A 70 5.93 -13.64 7.28
CA GLY A 70 7.18 -14.26 6.82
C GLY A 70 7.21 -14.32 5.30
N ASP A 71 7.45 -15.52 4.78
CA ASP A 71 7.56 -15.75 3.32
C ASP A 71 6.25 -16.19 2.67
N GLN A 72 5.12 -16.10 3.39
CA GLN A 72 3.83 -16.45 2.81
C GLN A 72 3.48 -15.49 1.67
N PRO A 73 2.75 -15.99 0.65
CA PRO A 73 2.34 -15.13 -0.46
C PRO A 73 1.24 -14.14 -0.04
N ILE A 74 1.18 -13.01 -0.73
CA ILE A 74 0.06 -12.09 -0.66
C ILE A 74 -0.80 -12.35 -1.90
N HIS A 75 -2.09 -12.59 -1.69
CA HIS A 75 -3.00 -13.00 -2.76
C HIS A 75 -3.64 -11.81 -3.48
N ASN A 76 -3.87 -10.73 -2.76
CA ASN A 76 -4.57 -9.57 -3.28
C ASN A 76 -3.94 -8.27 -2.81
N VAL A 77 -3.99 -7.24 -3.66
CA VAL A 77 -3.68 -5.86 -3.26
C VAL A 77 -4.81 -4.96 -3.71
N ILE A 78 -5.34 -4.16 -2.80
CA ILE A 78 -6.43 -3.24 -3.07
C ILE A 78 -5.85 -1.82 -3.14
N CYS A 79 -6.02 -1.16 -4.28
CA CYS A 79 -5.54 0.21 -4.49
C CYS A 79 -6.73 1.16 -4.33
N GLN A 80 -6.81 1.82 -3.19
CA GLN A 80 -7.91 2.74 -2.89
C GLN A 80 -7.73 4.10 -3.54
N HIS A 81 -6.49 4.52 -3.70
CA HIS A 81 -6.18 5.86 -4.17
C HIS A 81 -4.90 5.83 -5.02
N ALA A 82 -4.86 6.63 -6.09
CA ALA A 82 -3.75 6.62 -7.03
C ALA A 82 -2.61 7.58 -6.70
N GLU A 83 -2.76 8.43 -5.68
CA GLU A 83 -1.70 9.34 -5.28
C GLU A 83 -0.49 8.58 -4.73
N PRO A 84 0.75 9.14 -4.85
CA PRO A 84 1.98 8.43 -4.49
C PRO A 84 2.04 7.94 -3.04
N ASP A 85 1.40 8.63 -2.12
CA ASP A 85 1.36 8.20 -0.70
C ASP A 85 0.55 6.92 -0.48
N HIS A 86 -0.24 6.51 -1.48
CA HIS A 86 -1.01 5.25 -1.48
C HIS A 86 -0.51 4.26 -2.53
N SER A 87 -0.01 4.76 -3.66
CA SER A 87 0.35 3.91 -4.81
C SER A 87 1.85 3.81 -5.08
N GLY A 88 2.67 4.60 -4.38
CA GLY A 88 4.09 4.72 -4.69
C GLY A 88 4.86 3.40 -4.67
N GLY A 89 4.53 2.49 -3.77
CA GLY A 89 5.15 1.19 -3.68
C GLY A 89 4.53 0.09 -4.54
N PHE A 90 3.49 0.42 -5.30
CA PHE A 90 2.69 -0.60 -6.02
C PHE A 90 3.52 -1.41 -7.02
N VAL A 91 4.35 -0.75 -7.83
CA VAL A 91 5.16 -1.45 -8.84
C VAL A 91 6.15 -2.40 -8.16
N LYS A 92 6.85 -1.94 -7.13
CA LYS A 92 7.77 -2.79 -6.36
C LYS A 92 7.04 -3.94 -5.68
N PHE A 93 5.82 -3.67 -5.18
CA PHE A 93 4.98 -4.72 -4.59
C PHE A 93 4.66 -5.80 -5.61
N MET A 94 4.22 -5.44 -6.81
CA MET A 94 3.89 -6.42 -7.85
C MET A 94 5.11 -7.18 -8.33
N GLN A 95 6.29 -6.58 -8.29
CA GLN A 95 7.54 -7.30 -8.57
C GLN A 95 7.87 -8.33 -7.49
N ALA A 96 7.57 -8.01 -6.23
CA ALA A 96 7.80 -8.93 -5.10
C ALA A 96 6.74 -10.03 -5.03
N TYR A 97 5.50 -9.72 -5.42
CA TYR A 97 4.37 -10.66 -5.38
C TYR A 97 3.67 -10.68 -6.74
N PRO A 98 4.31 -11.28 -7.77
CA PRO A 98 3.77 -11.19 -9.14
C PRO A 98 2.45 -11.92 -9.34
N ASP A 99 2.11 -12.85 -8.46
CA ASP A 99 0.84 -13.59 -8.54
C ASP A 99 -0.30 -12.92 -7.78
N ALA A 100 -0.04 -11.81 -7.10
CA ALA A 100 -1.10 -11.06 -6.41
C ALA A 100 -2.05 -10.43 -7.42
N HIS A 101 -3.35 -10.41 -7.08
CA HIS A 101 -4.38 -9.80 -7.91
C HIS A 101 -4.61 -8.36 -7.47
N PRO A 102 -4.35 -7.36 -8.35
CA PRO A 102 -4.63 -5.96 -8.03
C PRO A 102 -6.11 -5.61 -8.26
N TYR A 103 -6.67 -4.85 -7.34
CA TYR A 103 -8.04 -4.36 -7.38
C TYR A 103 -8.05 -2.84 -7.28
N ALA A 104 -8.96 -2.20 -8.00
CA ALA A 104 -9.21 -0.76 -7.91
C ALA A 104 -10.70 -0.50 -7.76
N SER A 105 -11.05 0.58 -7.03
CA SER A 105 -12.41 0.79 -6.56
C SER A 105 -13.40 1.24 -7.63
N ASN A 106 -12.97 2.01 -8.61
CA ASN A 106 -13.87 2.52 -9.65
C ASN A 106 -13.12 2.85 -10.93
N ALA A 107 -13.87 3.26 -11.95
CA ALA A 107 -13.29 3.54 -13.26
C ALA A 107 -12.23 4.65 -13.22
N GLY A 108 -12.43 5.68 -12.41
CA GLY A 108 -11.46 6.79 -12.30
C GLY A 108 -10.13 6.34 -11.73
N VAL A 109 -10.17 5.66 -10.58
CA VAL A 109 -8.96 5.13 -9.95
C VAL A 109 -8.32 4.08 -10.85
N GLY A 110 -9.12 3.17 -11.42
CA GLY A 110 -8.62 2.14 -12.32
C GLY A 110 -7.96 2.72 -13.56
N ILE A 111 -8.52 3.78 -14.15
CA ILE A 111 -7.92 4.45 -15.30
C ILE A 111 -6.57 5.08 -14.92
N MET A 112 -6.51 5.80 -13.79
CA MET A 112 -5.27 6.42 -13.33
C MET A 112 -4.19 5.37 -13.07
N LEU A 113 -4.54 4.28 -12.40
CA LEU A 113 -3.61 3.21 -12.11
C LEU A 113 -3.13 2.52 -13.40
N LYS A 114 -4.01 2.30 -14.36
CA LYS A 114 -3.63 1.73 -15.65
C LYS A 114 -2.72 2.66 -16.45
N GLN A 115 -2.91 3.97 -16.32
CA GLN A 115 -2.06 4.94 -16.99
C GLN A 115 -0.62 4.89 -16.50
N TYR A 116 -0.43 4.76 -15.18
CA TYR A 116 0.90 4.72 -14.54
C TYR A 116 1.45 3.30 -14.42
N PHE A 117 0.59 2.31 -14.28
CA PHE A 117 0.96 0.92 -14.05
C PHE A 117 0.27 -0.01 -15.04
N LYS A 118 0.38 0.33 -16.34
CA LYS A 118 -0.38 -0.29 -17.43
C LYS A 118 -0.14 -1.78 -17.66
N ASP A 119 0.93 -2.33 -17.10
CA ASP A 119 1.30 -3.72 -17.31
C ASP A 119 0.54 -4.70 -16.41
N TYR A 120 -0.38 -4.18 -15.57
CA TYR A 120 -1.11 -4.99 -14.61
C TYR A 120 -2.60 -5.03 -14.95
N ASP A 121 -3.20 -6.21 -14.76
CA ASP A 121 -4.63 -6.43 -15.00
C ASP A 121 -5.42 -6.16 -13.73
N TYR A 122 -5.95 -4.94 -13.62
CA TYR A 122 -6.72 -4.52 -12.45
C TYR A 122 -8.13 -5.09 -12.47
N ARG A 123 -8.53 -5.70 -11.36
CA ARG A 123 -9.92 -6.10 -11.15
C ARG A 123 -10.70 -4.94 -10.57
N LYS A 124 -11.91 -4.72 -11.07
CA LYS A 124 -12.76 -3.62 -10.62
C LYS A 124 -13.65 -4.08 -9.47
N VAL A 125 -13.69 -3.28 -8.41
CA VAL A 125 -14.60 -3.51 -7.30
C VAL A 125 -15.83 -2.63 -7.53
N LYS A 126 -17.01 -3.23 -7.45
CA LYS A 126 -18.28 -2.49 -7.53
C LYS A 126 -18.54 -1.81 -6.19
N THR A 127 -18.94 -0.56 -6.26
CA THR A 127 -19.32 0.21 -5.08
C THR A 127 -20.83 0.19 -4.92
#